data_03679249cda6fce2378a08732767c47c
#
_entry.id   03679249cda6fce2378a08732767c47c
#
_cell.length_a   1.000
_cell.length_b   1.000
_cell.length_c   1.000
_cell.angle_alpha   90.00
_cell.angle_beta   90.00
_cell.angle_gamma   90.00
#
_symmetry.space_group_name_H-M   'P 1'
#
loop_
_entity.id
_entity.type
_entity.pdbx_description
1 polymer ?
#
loop_
_entity_poly.entity_id
_entity_poly.type
_entity_poly.pdbx_seq_one_letter_code
_entity_poly.pdbx_strand_id
1 'polypeptide(L)'
;YKFGGTTPKGFDCSAYVQYVFGKHRAQLPRTADVQVLEGVFVLKNQLKEGDLVFFSTYEPGASHVGIYAGKGMFWNASTSRGVVLDSLDNTYWKSHYYGARRILVDNGEA
;
A
#
# COMPACT_ATOMS: atom_id res chain seq x y z
N TYR A 1 -0.07 -8.11 -12.88
CA TYR A 1 -0.14 -6.63 -12.78
C TYR A 1 -0.63 -6.02 -14.09
N LYS A 2 -1.49 -5.05 -13.98
CA LYS A 2 -1.98 -4.32 -15.13
C LYS A 2 -2.21 -2.87 -14.72
N PHE A 3 -1.49 -1.95 -15.32
CA PHE A 3 -1.61 -0.53 -15.00
C PHE A 3 -3.06 -0.08 -15.22
N GLY A 4 -3.67 0.51 -14.20
CA GLY A 4 -5.08 0.86 -14.23
C GLY A 4 -6.02 -0.31 -14.00
N GLY A 5 -5.50 -1.53 -13.76
CA GLY A 5 -6.31 -2.71 -13.51
C GLY A 5 -6.98 -2.66 -12.15
N THR A 6 -8.24 -3.11 -12.07
CA THR A 6 -9.04 -3.04 -10.85
C THR A 6 -9.64 -4.38 -10.43
N THR A 7 -9.29 -5.46 -11.11
CA THR A 7 -9.81 -6.80 -10.81
C THR A 7 -8.68 -7.73 -10.37
N PRO A 8 -8.99 -8.86 -9.70
CA PRO A 8 -7.94 -9.80 -9.28
C PRO A 8 -7.07 -10.34 -10.42
N LYS A 9 -7.54 -10.26 -11.66
CA LYS A 9 -6.77 -10.71 -12.81
C LYS A 9 -5.73 -9.71 -13.28
N GLY A 10 -5.80 -8.46 -12.82
CA GLY A 10 -4.85 -7.43 -13.22
C GLY A 10 -5.03 -6.20 -12.35
N PHE A 11 -4.34 -6.18 -11.21
CA PHE A 11 -4.30 -5.02 -10.35
C PHE A 11 -3.08 -4.16 -10.65
N ASP A 12 -3.22 -2.82 -10.52
CA ASP A 12 -2.06 -2.00 -10.24
C ASP A 12 -1.95 -1.90 -8.70
N CYS A 13 -0.91 -1.22 -8.19
CA CYS A 13 -0.63 -1.22 -6.76
C CYS A 13 -1.75 -0.63 -5.91
N SER A 14 -2.31 0.50 -6.33
CA SER A 14 -3.36 1.15 -5.54
C SER A 14 -4.70 0.42 -5.65
N ALA A 15 -4.99 -0.20 -6.79
CA ALA A 15 -6.19 -1.00 -6.94
C ALA A 15 -6.14 -2.26 -6.08
N TYR A 16 -4.96 -2.87 -5.95
CA TYR A 16 -4.78 -4.01 -5.07
C TYR A 16 -5.11 -3.63 -3.62
N VAL A 17 -4.57 -2.51 -3.15
CA VAL A 17 -4.84 -2.02 -1.80
C VAL A 17 -6.31 -1.69 -1.63
N GLN A 18 -6.91 -1.01 -2.62
CA GLN A 18 -8.32 -0.66 -2.59
C GLN A 18 -9.20 -1.92 -2.49
N TYR A 19 -8.85 -2.96 -3.24
CA TYR A 19 -9.57 -4.23 -3.22
C TYR A 19 -9.50 -4.90 -1.84
N VAL A 20 -8.30 -4.99 -1.27
CA VAL A 20 -8.10 -5.62 0.03
C VAL A 20 -8.88 -4.87 1.12
N PHE A 21 -8.76 -3.56 1.17
CA PHE A 21 -9.44 -2.77 2.20
C PHE A 21 -10.95 -2.73 1.98
N GLY A 22 -11.41 -2.80 0.73
CA GLY A 22 -12.84 -2.88 0.43
C GLY A 22 -13.47 -4.12 1.05
N LYS A 23 -12.74 -5.22 1.10
CA LYS A 23 -13.21 -6.44 1.74
C LYS A 23 -13.28 -6.31 3.27
N HIS A 24 -12.61 -5.33 3.84
CA HIS A 24 -12.61 -5.06 5.27
C HIS A 24 -13.41 -3.79 5.60
N ARG A 25 -14.34 -3.41 4.72
CA ARG A 25 -15.25 -2.27 4.90
C ARG A 25 -14.55 -0.91 4.93
N ALA A 26 -13.36 -0.82 4.38
CA ALA A 26 -12.66 0.45 4.25
C ALA A 26 -12.64 0.86 2.80
N GLN A 27 -13.25 2.02 2.49
CA GLN A 27 -13.23 2.54 1.13
C GLN A 27 -12.06 3.50 1.00
N LEU A 28 -11.16 3.20 0.07
CA LEU A 28 -9.99 4.02 -0.18
C LEU A 28 -10.09 4.68 -1.55
N PRO A 29 -9.46 5.86 -1.71
CA PRO A 29 -9.33 6.47 -3.03
C PRO A 29 -8.63 5.54 -4.02
N ARG A 30 -8.80 5.82 -5.31
CA ARG A 30 -8.32 4.93 -6.37
C ARG A 30 -6.82 4.94 -6.56
N THR A 31 -6.12 6.03 -6.22
CA THR A 31 -4.70 6.19 -6.52
C THR A 31 -3.86 6.39 -5.27
N ALA A 32 -2.57 6.02 -5.35
CA ALA A 32 -1.66 6.07 -4.21
C ALA A 32 -1.46 7.50 -3.69
N ASP A 33 -1.38 8.48 -4.59
CA ASP A 33 -1.16 9.88 -4.21
C ASP A 33 -2.31 10.46 -3.38
N VAL A 34 -3.52 9.92 -3.54
CA VAL A 34 -4.67 10.32 -2.74
C VAL A 34 -4.81 9.41 -1.52
N GLN A 35 -4.51 8.12 -1.65
CA GLN A 35 -4.54 7.18 -0.52
C GLN A 35 -3.59 7.63 0.60
N VAL A 36 -2.46 8.23 0.27
CA VAL A 36 -1.48 8.68 1.26
C VAL A 36 -2.03 9.78 2.17
N LEU A 37 -3.13 10.41 1.80
CA LEU A 37 -3.78 11.45 2.60
C LEU A 37 -4.81 10.88 3.58
N GLU A 38 -5.08 9.57 3.51
CA GLU A 38 -6.08 8.93 4.34
C GLU A 38 -5.47 8.39 5.63
N GLY A 39 -6.31 8.31 6.66
CA GLY A 39 -5.91 7.66 7.90
C GLY A 39 -4.93 8.48 8.75
N VAL A 40 -4.18 7.78 9.58
CA VAL A 40 -3.26 8.36 10.55
C VAL A 40 -1.83 8.11 10.12
N PHE A 41 -1.00 9.14 10.20
CA PHE A 41 0.42 9.03 9.90
C PHE A 41 1.10 8.03 10.85
N VAL A 42 1.98 7.18 10.30
CA VAL A 42 2.71 6.17 11.07
C VAL A 42 4.20 6.32 10.78
N LEU A 43 5.01 6.40 11.83
CA LEU A 43 6.46 6.40 11.67
C LEU A 43 6.92 5.02 11.22
N LYS A 44 8.00 4.97 10.44
CA LYS A 44 8.51 3.71 9.90
C LYS A 44 8.82 2.69 11.00
N ASN A 45 9.34 3.15 12.14
CA ASN A 45 9.67 2.26 13.26
C ASN A 45 8.45 1.85 14.10
N GLN A 46 7.27 2.31 13.74
CA GLN A 46 6.02 1.99 14.44
C GLN A 46 5.04 1.23 13.56
N LEU A 47 5.50 0.72 12.43
CA LEU A 47 4.65 -0.01 11.51
C LEU A 47 4.05 -1.27 12.14
N LYS A 48 2.78 -1.52 11.82
CA LYS A 48 2.05 -2.72 12.23
C LYS A 48 1.41 -3.35 11.00
N GLU A 49 1.16 -4.65 11.07
CA GLU A 49 0.49 -5.35 9.99
C GLU A 49 -0.79 -4.64 9.58
N GLY A 50 -0.98 -4.48 8.28
CA GLY A 50 -2.13 -3.79 7.73
C GLY A 50 -1.92 -2.32 7.45
N ASP A 51 -0.82 -1.72 7.95
CA ASP A 51 -0.51 -0.33 7.62
C ASP A 51 -0.16 -0.21 6.15
N LEU A 52 -0.53 0.93 5.53
CA LEU A 52 -0.15 1.21 4.16
C LEU A 52 1.24 1.84 4.13
N VAL A 53 2.10 1.34 3.26
CA VAL A 53 3.43 1.89 3.04
C VAL A 53 3.50 2.47 1.63
N PHE A 54 4.03 3.67 1.50
CA PHE A 54 4.03 4.43 0.25
C PHE A 54 5.45 4.71 -0.20
N PHE A 55 5.63 4.72 -1.52
CA PHE A 55 6.93 4.91 -2.15
C PHE A 55 6.82 5.89 -3.31
N SER A 56 7.92 6.63 -3.57
CA SER A 56 8.06 7.47 -4.74
C SER A 56 8.86 6.68 -5.77
N THR A 57 8.19 6.12 -6.77
CA THR A 57 8.85 5.25 -7.75
C THR A 57 8.95 5.89 -9.12
N TYR A 58 7.82 6.07 -9.83
CA TYR A 58 7.85 6.58 -11.19
C TYR A 58 7.51 8.06 -11.30
N GLU A 59 7.11 8.69 -10.20
CA GLU A 59 6.87 10.14 -10.18
C GLU A 59 7.03 10.66 -8.75
N PRO A 60 7.21 11.98 -8.56
CA PRO A 60 7.35 12.55 -7.22
C PRO A 60 6.10 12.32 -6.37
N GLY A 61 6.28 12.26 -5.06
CA GLY A 61 5.20 11.99 -4.13
C GLY A 61 4.90 10.51 -4.05
N ALA A 62 3.75 10.14 -3.48
CA ALA A 62 3.36 8.75 -3.32
C ALA A 62 2.84 8.22 -4.66
N SER A 63 3.63 7.40 -5.32
CA SER A 63 3.27 6.81 -6.62
C SER A 63 3.14 5.29 -6.56
N HIS A 64 3.56 4.65 -5.47
CA HIS A 64 3.42 3.21 -5.27
C HIS A 64 2.98 2.96 -3.83
N VAL A 65 2.17 1.94 -3.62
CA VAL A 65 1.65 1.60 -2.29
C VAL A 65 1.63 0.09 -2.08
N GLY A 66 1.85 -0.31 -0.83
CA GLY A 66 1.72 -1.70 -0.42
C GLY A 66 1.12 -1.79 0.98
N ILE A 67 0.95 -3.02 1.45
CA ILE A 67 0.37 -3.30 2.76
C ILE A 67 1.42 -3.99 3.63
N TYR A 68 1.75 -3.38 4.77
CA TYR A 68 2.77 -3.94 5.66
C TYR A 68 2.32 -5.29 6.20
N ALA A 69 3.20 -6.28 6.12
CA ALA A 69 2.92 -7.66 6.53
C ALA A 69 3.61 -8.03 7.84
N GLY A 70 4.34 -7.09 8.45
CA GLY A 70 5.15 -7.39 9.65
C GLY A 70 6.57 -7.78 9.27
N LYS A 71 7.47 -7.73 10.24
CA LYS A 71 8.86 -8.17 10.10
C LYS A 71 9.61 -7.49 8.95
N GLY A 72 9.27 -6.24 8.67
CA GLY A 72 9.92 -5.48 7.61
C GLY A 72 9.48 -5.83 6.20
N MET A 73 8.40 -6.60 6.04
CA MET A 73 7.92 -7.05 4.74
C MET A 73 6.59 -6.38 4.40
N PHE A 74 6.29 -6.28 3.11
CA PHE A 74 5.03 -5.70 2.66
C PHE A 74 4.53 -6.37 1.37
N TRP A 75 3.20 -6.48 1.27
CA TRP A 75 2.53 -6.99 0.07
C TRP A 75 2.33 -5.85 -0.92
N ASN A 76 2.64 -6.08 -2.19
CA ASN A 76 2.36 -5.08 -3.21
C ASN A 76 2.18 -5.74 -4.58
N ALA A 77 1.55 -5.00 -5.50
CA ALA A 77 1.37 -5.45 -6.88
C ALA A 77 2.55 -4.98 -7.71
N SER A 78 3.30 -5.91 -8.27
CA SER A 78 4.50 -5.66 -9.05
C SER A 78 4.17 -5.74 -10.54
N THR A 79 4.80 -4.87 -11.35
CA THR A 79 4.60 -4.88 -12.80
C THR A 79 5.06 -6.18 -13.45
N SER A 80 6.07 -6.83 -12.88
CA SER A 80 6.67 -8.03 -13.49
C SER A 80 6.33 -9.32 -12.76
N ARG A 81 5.89 -9.24 -11.50
CA ARG A 81 5.72 -10.45 -10.68
C ARG A 81 4.31 -10.62 -10.11
N GLY A 82 3.39 -9.70 -10.39
CA GLY A 82 2.06 -9.74 -9.81
C GLY A 82 2.07 -9.32 -8.34
N VAL A 83 1.17 -9.86 -7.53
CA VAL A 83 1.12 -9.55 -6.09
C VAL A 83 2.22 -10.35 -5.39
N VAL A 84 3.15 -9.65 -4.75
CA VAL A 84 4.34 -10.25 -4.13
C VAL A 84 4.61 -9.63 -2.76
N LEU A 85 5.44 -10.33 -1.98
CA LEU A 85 5.93 -9.87 -0.69
C LEU A 85 7.36 -9.38 -0.87
N ASP A 86 7.61 -8.13 -0.55
CA ASP A 86 8.93 -7.50 -0.68
C ASP A 86 9.41 -6.98 0.67
N SER A 87 10.71 -6.72 0.78
CA SER A 87 11.33 -6.22 2.01
C SER A 87 11.51 -4.72 1.97
N LEU A 88 11.16 -4.04 3.08
CA LEU A 88 11.45 -2.61 3.24
C LEU A 88 12.95 -2.33 3.34
N ASP A 89 13.77 -3.36 3.65
CA ASP A 89 15.23 -3.21 3.72
C ASP A 89 15.89 -3.40 2.36
N ASN A 90 15.16 -3.82 1.36
CA ASN A 90 15.68 -3.87 -0.01
C ASN A 90 16.12 -2.46 -0.42
N THR A 91 17.29 -2.36 -1.03
CA THR A 91 17.90 -1.07 -1.36
C THR A 91 16.96 -0.18 -2.19
N TYR A 92 16.28 -0.76 -3.18
CA TYR A 92 15.36 0.00 -4.01
C TYR A 92 14.21 0.58 -3.19
N TRP A 93 13.53 -0.27 -2.40
CA TRP A 93 12.38 0.16 -1.61
C TRP A 93 12.78 1.13 -0.51
N LYS A 94 13.91 0.86 0.14
CA LYS A 94 14.40 1.71 1.21
C LYS A 94 14.69 3.13 0.71
N SER A 95 15.28 3.26 -0.47
CA SER A 95 15.64 4.56 -1.03
C SER A 95 14.43 5.31 -1.60
N HIS A 96 13.33 4.61 -1.88
CA HIS A 96 12.12 5.22 -2.44
C HIS A 96 11.01 5.36 -1.42
N TYR A 97 11.24 5.01 -0.18
CA TYR A 97 10.22 5.07 0.87
C TYR A 97 9.72 6.50 1.05
N TYR A 98 8.39 6.68 1.03
CA TYR A 98 7.78 7.99 1.15
C TYR A 98 7.13 8.20 2.51
N GLY A 99 6.39 7.23 3.02
CA GLY A 99 5.71 7.35 4.29
C GLY A 99 4.73 6.20 4.51
N ALA A 100 3.99 6.27 5.60
CA ALA A 100 3.01 5.24 5.92
C ALA A 100 1.77 5.84 6.57
N ARG A 101 0.64 5.16 6.39
CA ARG A 101 -0.64 5.54 6.99
C ARG A 101 -1.34 4.33 7.57
N ARG A 102 -2.01 4.52 8.69
CA ARG A 102 -2.86 3.48 9.27
C ARG A 102 -4.30 3.84 9.00
N ILE A 103 -4.99 2.96 8.28
CA ILE A 103 -6.39 3.17 7.95
C ILE A 103 -7.24 2.64 9.09
N LEU A 104 -8.06 3.50 9.66
CA LEU A 104 -8.96 3.13 10.74
C LEU A 104 -10.21 2.53 10.10
N VAL A 105 -10.38 1.23 10.25
CA VAL A 105 -11.51 0.50 9.69
C VAL A 105 -12.65 0.51 10.68
N ASP A 106 -13.81 1.02 10.27
CA ASP A 106 -15.01 0.93 11.07
C ASP A 106 -15.64 -0.44 10.82
N ASN A 107 -15.44 -1.35 11.77
CA ASN A 107 -15.96 -2.71 11.68
C ASN A 107 -17.09 -2.93 12.67
N GLY A 108 -17.67 -1.86 13.19
CA GLY A 108 -18.73 -1.98 14.16
C GLY A 108 -18.24 -2.10 15.60
N GLU A 109 -16.97 -2.05 15.81
CA GLU A 109 -16.37 -2.12 17.15
C GLU A 109 -15.85 -0.79 17.61
N ALA A 110 -15.72 0.08 16.71
CA ALA A 110 -15.15 1.41 16.89
C ALA A 110 -14.51 1.70 18.22
#